data_c3a8b9a81a23308c1438bbd8a9c91480
#
_entry.id   c3a8b9a81a23308c1438bbd8a9c91480
#
_cell.length_a   1.000
_cell.length_b   1.000
_cell.length_c   1.000
_cell.angle_alpha   90.00
_cell.angle_beta   90.00
_cell.angle_gamma   90.00
#
_symmetry.space_group_name_H-M   'P 1'
#
loop_
_entity.id
_entity.type
_entity.pdbx_description
1 polymer ?
#
loop_
_entity_poly.entity_id
_entity_poly.type
_entity_poly.pdbx_seq_one_letter_code
_entity_poly.pdbx_strand_id
1 'polypeptide(L)'
;MTDSPSVADLYDCTDPAARTAGLDAAAAAIGRGELVLLPTDTVYGVAADAFTPAAVTGLLAAKNRGRTMPVPVLIGEASTLAGLVVNLPPVANELAQAFWPGGLTLVLEHAPSLAWDLGDAEGTVAVRLPDDDLARDLLRRTGPLAVSSANRSGRPAATTAQEAVDQLGAHAAVVLDGGSRTGSAASTIVDCTGPVPRVLRVGAISVDRLKEVVPNVED
;
A
#
# COMPACT_ATOMS: atom_id res chain seq x y z
N MET A 1 14.59 1.86 32.39
CA MET A 1 13.46 2.74 32.06
C MET A 1 12.64 1.95 31.09
N THR A 2 11.51 1.40 31.53
CA THR A 2 10.57 0.67 30.68
C THR A 2 9.76 1.74 29.92
N ASP A 3 10.13 1.98 28.65
CA ASP A 3 9.27 2.74 27.73
C ASP A 3 7.91 2.03 27.69
N SER A 4 6.89 2.66 28.21
CA SER A 4 5.52 2.23 27.97
C SER A 4 5.29 2.31 26.46
N PRO A 5 4.68 1.30 25.82
CA PRO A 5 4.39 1.40 24.39
C PRO A 5 3.59 2.67 24.15
N SER A 6 4.13 3.57 23.31
CA SER A 6 3.46 4.79 22.88
C SER A 6 2.15 4.36 22.22
N VAL A 7 1.03 4.84 22.73
CA VAL A 7 -0.26 4.66 22.05
C VAL A 7 -0.22 5.52 20.79
N ALA A 8 -0.53 4.93 19.65
CA ALA A 8 -0.57 5.65 18.39
C ALA A 8 -1.57 6.83 18.46
N ASP A 9 -1.19 7.99 17.93
CA ASP A 9 -2.07 9.15 17.85
C ASP A 9 -3.17 8.88 16.81
N LEU A 10 -4.43 8.86 17.25
CA LEU A 10 -5.60 8.64 16.40
C LEU A 10 -6.21 9.97 15.96
N TYR A 11 -6.41 10.12 14.65
CA TYR A 11 -7.07 11.29 14.05
C TYR A 11 -8.35 10.86 13.32
N ASP A 12 -9.49 11.41 13.73
CA ASP A 12 -10.78 11.26 13.01
C ASP A 12 -10.77 12.13 11.75
N CYS A 13 -10.37 11.53 10.63
CA CYS A 13 -10.24 12.20 9.34
C CYS A 13 -11.59 12.40 8.62
N THR A 14 -12.71 12.06 9.23
CA THR A 14 -14.04 12.45 8.75
C THR A 14 -14.35 13.92 9.08
N ASP A 15 -13.70 14.48 10.11
CA ASP A 15 -13.65 15.91 10.40
C ASP A 15 -12.55 16.59 9.58
N PRO A 16 -12.85 17.66 8.81
CA PRO A 16 -11.85 18.33 7.95
C PRO A 16 -10.66 18.94 8.69
N ALA A 17 -10.85 19.45 9.92
CA ALA A 17 -9.77 20.04 10.70
C ALA A 17 -8.84 18.95 11.25
N ALA A 18 -9.40 17.89 11.81
CA ALA A 18 -8.65 16.72 12.27
C ALA A 18 -7.96 15.98 11.11
N ARG A 19 -8.59 15.92 9.91
CA ARG A 19 -7.98 15.38 8.70
C ARG A 19 -6.67 16.09 8.35
N THR A 20 -6.67 17.43 8.34
CA THR A 20 -5.46 18.21 8.01
C THR A 20 -4.36 17.94 9.04
N ALA A 21 -4.68 18.01 10.34
CA ALA A 21 -3.73 17.73 11.41
C ALA A 21 -3.19 16.29 11.36
N GLY A 22 -4.06 15.30 11.09
CA GLY A 22 -3.68 13.91 10.94
C GLY A 22 -2.74 13.67 9.77
N LEU A 23 -3.01 14.28 8.61
CA LEU A 23 -2.13 14.20 7.44
C LEU A 23 -0.75 14.82 7.72
N ASP A 24 -0.68 15.95 8.43
CA ASP A 24 0.58 16.58 8.80
C ASP A 24 1.38 15.71 9.80
N ALA A 25 0.68 15.15 10.81
CA ALA A 25 1.29 14.22 11.77
C ALA A 25 1.78 12.94 11.10
N ALA A 26 0.98 12.35 10.20
CA ALA A 26 1.34 11.14 9.47
C ALA A 26 2.53 11.36 8.55
N ALA A 27 2.57 12.48 7.81
CA ALA A 27 3.70 12.82 6.96
C ALA A 27 4.99 13.03 7.78
N ALA A 28 4.89 13.68 8.93
CA ALA A 28 6.02 13.85 9.84
C ALA A 28 6.51 12.50 10.43
N ALA A 29 5.59 11.60 10.80
CA ALA A 29 5.93 10.26 11.29
C ALA A 29 6.65 9.43 10.22
N ILE A 30 6.14 9.42 8.98
CA ILE A 30 6.80 8.78 7.84
C ILE A 30 8.21 9.34 7.62
N GLY A 31 8.38 10.67 7.68
CA GLY A 31 9.69 11.33 7.55
C GLY A 31 10.69 10.97 8.67
N ARG A 32 10.23 10.48 9.82
CA ARG A 32 11.07 9.92 10.89
C ARG A 32 11.31 8.43 10.77
N GLY A 33 10.78 7.77 9.74
CA GLY A 33 10.87 6.32 9.53
C GLY A 33 9.90 5.50 10.39
N GLU A 34 8.87 6.14 10.95
CA GLU A 34 7.83 5.50 11.76
C GLU A 34 6.69 4.96 10.90
N LEU A 35 5.90 4.03 11.46
CA LEU A 35 4.78 3.44 10.78
C LEU A 35 3.48 4.25 10.99
N VAL A 36 2.65 4.26 9.96
CA VAL A 36 1.33 4.91 9.97
C VAL A 36 0.26 3.91 9.56
N LEU A 37 -0.87 3.89 10.27
CA LEU A 37 -2.07 3.19 9.85
C LEU A 37 -2.99 4.14 9.09
N LEU A 38 -3.47 3.70 7.91
CA LEU A 38 -4.30 4.53 7.03
C LEU A 38 -5.35 3.68 6.31
N PRO A 39 -6.52 4.27 5.97
CA PRO A 39 -7.50 3.60 5.13
C PRO A 39 -7.03 3.53 3.67
N THR A 40 -7.57 2.57 2.92
CA THR A 40 -7.57 2.56 1.46
C THR A 40 -8.98 2.23 0.95
N ASP A 41 -9.19 2.23 -0.34
CA ASP A 41 -10.45 1.81 -0.98
C ASP A 41 -10.77 0.30 -0.78
N THR A 42 -9.83 -0.49 -0.31
CA THR A 42 -10.02 -1.93 -0.04
C THR A 42 -10.11 -2.23 1.45
N VAL A 43 -8.99 -2.08 2.17
CA VAL A 43 -8.83 -2.36 3.61
C VAL A 43 -7.90 -1.32 4.22
N TYR A 44 -7.80 -1.26 5.54
CA TYR A 44 -6.77 -0.47 6.20
C TYR A 44 -5.37 -1.03 5.90
N GLY A 45 -4.41 -0.13 5.75
CA GLY A 45 -3.00 -0.43 5.51
C GLY A 45 -2.10 0.03 6.64
N VAL A 46 -0.95 -0.63 6.78
CA VAL A 46 0.21 -0.14 7.52
C VAL A 46 1.25 0.33 6.49
N ALA A 47 1.71 1.57 6.66
CA ALA A 47 2.61 2.25 5.74
C ALA A 47 3.95 2.58 6.37
N ALA A 48 4.99 2.54 5.55
CA ALA A 48 6.35 2.97 5.83
C ALA A 48 6.90 3.73 4.62
N ASP A 49 7.88 4.61 4.83
CA ASP A 49 8.64 5.18 3.71
C ASP A 49 9.31 4.05 2.89
N ALA A 50 9.00 3.99 1.60
CA ALA A 50 9.52 2.95 0.70
C ALA A 50 11.04 3.04 0.49
N PHE A 51 11.63 4.22 0.68
CA PHE A 51 13.05 4.50 0.48
C PHE A 51 13.89 4.44 1.77
N THR A 52 13.26 4.12 2.90
CA THR A 52 13.92 3.92 4.19
C THR A 52 13.92 2.44 4.57
N PRO A 53 15.00 1.66 4.28
CA PRO A 53 15.03 0.21 4.52
C PRO A 53 14.70 -0.20 5.96
N ALA A 54 15.11 0.61 6.94
CA ALA A 54 14.79 0.36 8.35
C ALA A 54 13.29 0.46 8.64
N ALA A 55 12.58 1.41 8.00
CA ALA A 55 11.13 1.56 8.15
C ALA A 55 10.38 0.37 7.52
N VAL A 56 10.81 -0.10 6.34
CA VAL A 56 10.25 -1.29 5.70
C VAL A 56 10.51 -2.55 6.54
N THR A 57 11.70 -2.69 7.12
CA THR A 57 12.02 -3.78 8.06
C THR A 57 11.10 -3.73 9.28
N GLY A 58 10.86 -2.54 9.84
CA GLY A 58 9.91 -2.31 10.94
C GLY A 58 8.49 -2.74 10.57
N LEU A 59 8.03 -2.42 9.35
CA LEU A 59 6.73 -2.83 8.85
C LEU A 59 6.61 -4.37 8.75
N LEU A 60 7.61 -5.03 8.20
CA LEU A 60 7.64 -6.49 8.09
C LEU A 60 7.62 -7.15 9.49
N ALA A 61 8.42 -6.62 10.42
CA ALA A 61 8.48 -7.09 11.80
C ALA A 61 7.13 -6.92 12.53
N ALA A 62 6.50 -5.74 12.41
CA ALA A 62 5.17 -5.47 13.01
C ALA A 62 4.11 -6.47 12.56
N LYS A 63 4.17 -6.90 11.29
CA LYS A 63 3.26 -7.91 10.73
C LYS A 63 3.65 -9.35 11.02
N ASN A 64 4.83 -9.61 11.59
CA ASN A 64 5.43 -10.94 11.67
C ASN A 64 5.50 -11.61 10.28
N ARG A 65 5.97 -10.84 9.28
CA ARG A 65 6.03 -11.24 7.86
C ARG A 65 7.49 -11.37 7.41
N GLY A 66 7.79 -12.47 6.76
CA GLY A 66 9.13 -12.70 6.19
C GLY A 66 9.38 -11.85 4.93
N ARG A 67 10.66 -11.75 4.54
CA ARG A 67 11.13 -10.99 3.36
C ARG A 67 10.70 -11.62 2.03
N THR A 68 10.41 -12.92 2.00
CA THR A 68 9.99 -13.67 0.80
C THR A 68 8.64 -13.23 0.22
N MET A 69 7.93 -12.34 0.92
CA MET A 69 6.71 -11.71 0.43
C MET A 69 6.92 -10.19 0.38
N PRO A 70 7.45 -9.64 -0.72
CA PRO A 70 7.76 -8.21 -0.86
C PRO A 70 6.57 -7.31 -0.55
N VAL A 71 6.86 -6.10 -0.07
CA VAL A 71 5.81 -5.13 0.28
C VAL A 71 5.45 -4.32 -0.96
N PRO A 72 4.16 -4.22 -1.33
CA PRO A 72 3.73 -3.34 -2.40
C PRO A 72 3.98 -1.87 -2.08
N VAL A 73 4.12 -1.06 -3.13
CA VAL A 73 4.26 0.39 -3.06
C VAL A 73 2.96 1.06 -3.52
N LEU A 74 2.42 1.95 -2.70
CA LEU A 74 1.34 2.83 -3.10
C LEU A 74 1.89 4.16 -3.61
N ILE A 75 1.23 4.69 -4.64
CA ILE A 75 1.55 6.00 -5.25
C ILE A 75 0.33 6.91 -5.18
N GLY A 76 0.56 8.23 -5.06
CA GLY A 76 -0.51 9.23 -4.99
C GLY A 76 -1.05 9.65 -6.36
N GLU A 77 -0.25 9.45 -7.41
CA GLU A 77 -0.57 9.85 -8.79
C GLU A 77 0.04 8.87 -9.79
N ALA A 78 -0.64 8.65 -10.91
CA ALA A 78 -0.17 7.72 -11.95
C ALA A 78 1.17 8.15 -12.57
N SER A 79 1.44 9.46 -12.66
CA SER A 79 2.70 10.02 -13.17
C SER A 79 3.94 9.58 -12.37
N THR A 80 3.76 9.26 -11.08
CA THR A 80 4.84 8.77 -10.21
C THR A 80 5.41 7.44 -10.70
N LEU A 81 4.58 6.61 -11.38
CA LEU A 81 4.99 5.30 -11.88
C LEU A 81 6.23 5.37 -12.78
N ALA A 82 6.32 6.39 -13.63
CA ALA A 82 7.44 6.55 -14.57
C ALA A 82 8.82 6.69 -13.89
N GLY A 83 8.85 7.14 -12.62
CA GLY A 83 10.08 7.20 -11.82
C GLY A 83 10.43 5.90 -11.08
N LEU A 84 9.50 4.94 -11.03
CA LEU A 84 9.65 3.72 -10.25
C LEU A 84 10.00 2.49 -11.10
N VAL A 85 9.67 2.51 -12.39
CA VAL A 85 9.83 1.34 -13.27
C VAL A 85 10.74 1.65 -14.45
N VAL A 86 11.40 0.61 -14.98
CA VAL A 86 12.28 0.76 -16.16
C VAL A 86 11.46 1.08 -17.39
N ASN A 87 10.43 0.27 -17.63
CA ASN A 87 9.50 0.40 -18.74
C ASN A 87 8.09 0.10 -18.24
N LEU A 88 7.10 0.73 -18.83
CA LEU A 88 5.71 0.40 -18.61
C LEU A 88 5.21 -0.42 -19.82
N PRO A 89 5.03 -1.75 -19.69
CA PRO A 89 4.49 -2.56 -20.76
C PRO A 89 3.12 -2.03 -21.22
N PRO A 90 2.79 -2.05 -22.54
CA PRO A 90 1.49 -1.60 -23.02
C PRO A 90 0.31 -2.21 -22.27
N VAL A 91 0.37 -3.52 -22.00
CA VAL A 91 -0.65 -4.23 -21.24
C VAL A 91 -0.82 -3.72 -19.80
N ALA A 92 0.26 -3.38 -19.13
CA ALA A 92 0.21 -2.79 -17.80
C ALA A 92 -0.38 -1.38 -17.82
N ASN A 93 -0.09 -0.60 -18.86
CA ASN A 93 -0.69 0.72 -19.06
C ASN A 93 -2.20 0.63 -19.32
N GLU A 94 -2.66 -0.32 -20.15
CA GLU A 94 -4.09 -0.58 -20.39
C GLU A 94 -4.82 -0.93 -19.10
N LEU A 95 -4.26 -1.85 -18.30
CA LEU A 95 -4.81 -2.25 -17.01
C LEU A 95 -4.82 -1.07 -16.02
N ALA A 96 -3.75 -0.28 -15.96
CA ALA A 96 -3.69 0.91 -15.11
C ALA A 96 -4.74 1.95 -15.51
N GLN A 97 -4.92 2.23 -16.80
CA GLN A 97 -5.93 3.18 -17.29
C GLN A 97 -7.37 2.72 -16.98
N ALA A 98 -7.63 1.41 -16.98
CA ALA A 98 -8.95 0.86 -16.73
C ALA A 98 -9.30 0.76 -15.24
N PHE A 99 -8.30 0.55 -14.35
CA PHE A 99 -8.54 0.16 -12.96
C PHE A 99 -7.84 1.04 -11.91
N TRP A 100 -7.11 2.09 -12.33
CA TRP A 100 -6.53 3.08 -11.42
C TRP A 100 -7.23 4.45 -11.56
N PRO A 101 -7.48 5.12 -10.44
CA PRO A 101 -7.28 4.66 -9.06
C PRO A 101 -8.23 3.51 -8.72
N GLY A 102 -7.77 2.56 -7.89
CA GLY A 102 -8.59 1.42 -7.47
C GLY A 102 -7.85 0.19 -6.95
N GLY A 103 -8.58 -0.93 -6.89
CA GLY A 103 -8.15 -2.18 -6.27
C GLY A 103 -7.22 -3.06 -7.12
N LEU A 104 -6.47 -2.51 -8.09
CA LEU A 104 -5.48 -3.23 -8.90
C LEU A 104 -4.06 -2.92 -8.45
N THR A 105 -3.26 -3.96 -8.25
CA THR A 105 -1.81 -3.90 -8.04
C THR A 105 -1.11 -4.54 -9.24
N LEU A 106 -0.15 -3.83 -9.83
CA LEU A 106 0.66 -4.33 -10.96
C LEU A 106 2.08 -4.63 -10.48
N VAL A 107 2.59 -5.81 -10.80
CA VAL A 107 4.00 -6.16 -10.61
C VAL A 107 4.76 -5.82 -11.89
N LEU A 108 5.82 -5.02 -11.75
CA LEU A 108 6.59 -4.44 -12.83
C LEU A 108 8.10 -4.52 -12.51
N GLU A 109 8.96 -4.42 -13.52
CA GLU A 109 10.40 -4.27 -13.31
C GLU A 109 10.72 -2.88 -12.75
N HIS A 110 11.32 -2.83 -11.54
CA HIS A 110 11.66 -1.56 -10.93
C HIS A 110 12.92 -0.94 -11.53
N ALA A 111 13.02 0.39 -11.51
CA ALA A 111 14.20 1.11 -11.95
C ALA A 111 15.41 0.75 -11.06
N PRO A 112 16.53 0.25 -11.63
CA PRO A 112 17.68 -0.22 -10.85
C PRO A 112 18.43 0.90 -10.11
N SER A 113 18.11 2.16 -10.39
CA SER A 113 18.63 3.33 -9.68
C SER A 113 17.97 3.57 -8.32
N LEU A 114 16.87 2.86 -8.00
CA LEU A 114 16.15 3.05 -6.75
C LEU A 114 16.83 2.28 -5.61
N ALA A 115 17.29 3.02 -4.61
CA ALA A 115 17.94 2.48 -3.42
C ALA A 115 16.89 2.11 -2.35
N TRP A 116 15.99 1.17 -2.67
CA TRP A 116 15.00 0.65 -1.72
C TRP A 116 15.22 -0.84 -1.40
N ASP A 117 14.66 -1.28 -0.28
CA ASP A 117 14.66 -2.67 0.13
C ASP A 117 13.22 -3.05 0.58
N LEU A 118 12.45 -3.57 -0.35
CA LEU A 118 11.04 -3.93 -0.13
C LEU A 118 10.86 -5.41 0.25
N GLY A 119 11.93 -6.14 0.48
CA GLY A 119 11.97 -7.59 0.61
C GLY A 119 12.61 -8.25 -0.61
N ASP A 120 12.50 -9.59 -0.71
CA ASP A 120 13.13 -10.39 -1.76
C ASP A 120 12.33 -10.29 -3.08
N ALA A 121 12.40 -9.13 -3.73
CA ALA A 121 11.56 -8.75 -4.89
C ALA A 121 12.20 -9.05 -6.25
N GLU A 122 13.46 -9.57 -6.28
CA GLU A 122 14.17 -10.02 -7.50
C GLU A 122 14.10 -9.02 -8.67
N GLY A 123 14.28 -7.72 -8.41
CA GLY A 123 14.25 -6.68 -9.44
C GLY A 123 12.85 -6.21 -9.84
N THR A 124 11.80 -6.64 -9.13
CA THR A 124 10.41 -6.23 -9.39
C THR A 124 9.83 -5.36 -8.29
N VAL A 125 8.73 -4.67 -8.58
CA VAL A 125 7.94 -3.92 -7.61
C VAL A 125 6.46 -4.08 -7.89
N ALA A 126 5.68 -4.29 -6.85
CA ALA A 126 4.22 -4.27 -6.91
C ALA A 126 3.74 -2.84 -6.64
N VAL A 127 3.09 -2.19 -7.61
CA VAL A 127 2.64 -0.79 -7.50
C VAL A 127 1.13 -0.70 -7.59
N ARG A 128 0.52 0.19 -6.81
CA ARG A 128 -0.91 0.48 -6.85
C ARG A 128 -1.18 1.98 -6.64
N LEU A 129 -2.18 2.50 -7.34
CA LEU A 129 -2.79 3.81 -7.08
C LEU A 129 -4.15 3.59 -6.41
N PRO A 130 -4.30 3.83 -5.09
CA PRO A 130 -5.55 3.57 -4.38
C PRO A 130 -6.63 4.61 -4.73
N ASP A 131 -7.91 4.20 -4.71
CA ASP A 131 -9.07 5.07 -4.85
C ASP A 131 -9.61 5.52 -3.47
N ASP A 132 -8.74 6.14 -2.70
CA ASP A 132 -9.06 6.73 -1.41
C ASP A 132 -8.38 8.09 -1.29
N ASP A 133 -9.16 9.14 -1.12
CA ASP A 133 -8.65 10.53 -1.11
C ASP A 133 -7.71 10.80 0.06
N LEU A 134 -7.95 10.19 1.23
CA LEU A 134 -7.09 10.38 2.41
C LEU A 134 -5.73 9.72 2.19
N ALA A 135 -5.71 8.48 1.64
CA ALA A 135 -4.47 7.80 1.28
C ALA A 135 -3.70 8.57 0.20
N ARG A 136 -4.39 9.04 -0.86
CA ARG A 136 -3.76 9.79 -1.95
C ARG A 136 -3.20 11.13 -1.49
N ASP A 137 -3.89 11.83 -0.57
CA ASP A 137 -3.40 13.09 0.00
C ASP A 137 -2.13 12.86 0.83
N LEU A 138 -2.05 11.79 1.61
CA LEU A 138 -0.82 11.41 2.31
C LEU A 138 0.30 11.09 1.31
N LEU A 139 0.03 10.25 0.31
CA LEU A 139 1.00 9.84 -0.71
C LEU A 139 1.54 11.02 -1.56
N ARG A 140 0.73 12.07 -1.80
CA ARG A 140 1.19 13.30 -2.46
C ARG A 140 2.16 14.11 -1.59
N ARG A 141 2.01 14.04 -0.25
CA ARG A 141 2.88 14.73 0.71
C ARG A 141 4.21 14.00 0.95
N THR A 142 4.15 12.68 1.02
CA THR A 142 5.30 11.84 1.42
C THR A 142 6.07 11.26 0.23
N GLY A 143 5.43 11.15 -0.94
CA GLY A 143 5.90 10.29 -2.03
C GLY A 143 5.45 8.83 -1.84
N PRO A 144 6.06 7.90 -2.60
CA PRO A 144 5.71 6.47 -2.56
C PRO A 144 5.92 5.84 -1.19
N LEU A 145 4.92 5.09 -0.70
CA LEU A 145 4.98 4.37 0.56
C LEU A 145 4.92 2.86 0.34
N ALA A 146 5.73 2.11 1.09
CA ALA A 146 5.57 0.67 1.24
C ALA A 146 4.35 0.41 2.12
N VAL A 147 3.33 -0.27 1.58
CA VAL A 147 2.06 -0.47 2.29
C VAL A 147 1.63 -1.92 2.22
N SER A 148 1.23 -2.45 3.36
CA SER A 148 0.61 -3.77 3.46
C SER A 148 -0.70 -3.66 4.24
N SER A 149 -1.62 -4.64 4.09
CA SER A 149 -2.86 -4.66 4.90
C SER A 149 -2.57 -4.57 6.40
N ALA A 150 -3.38 -3.79 7.13
CA ALA A 150 -3.23 -3.58 8.58
C ALA A 150 -3.74 -4.78 9.38
N ASN A 151 -2.98 -5.89 9.31
CA ASN A 151 -3.22 -7.11 10.10
C ASN A 151 -1.91 -7.83 10.38
N ARG A 152 -1.86 -8.56 11.47
CA ARG A 152 -0.81 -9.57 11.69
C ARG A 152 -0.98 -10.70 10.69
N SER A 153 0.12 -11.29 10.22
CA SER A 153 0.09 -12.40 9.27
C SER A 153 -0.85 -13.53 9.74
N GLY A 154 -1.70 -14.01 8.84
CA GLY A 154 -2.70 -15.05 9.14
C GLY A 154 -4.00 -14.55 9.79
N ARG A 155 -4.12 -13.26 10.10
CA ARG A 155 -5.37 -12.66 10.61
C ARG A 155 -6.12 -11.95 9.48
N PRO A 156 -7.43 -11.74 9.59
CA PRO A 156 -8.19 -10.92 8.65
C PRO A 156 -7.64 -9.50 8.58
N ALA A 157 -7.67 -8.91 7.38
CA ALA A 157 -7.31 -7.52 7.19
C ALA A 157 -8.32 -6.60 7.89
N ALA A 158 -7.83 -5.52 8.51
CA ALA A 158 -8.67 -4.55 9.19
C ALA A 158 -9.53 -3.76 8.19
N THR A 159 -10.81 -3.60 8.51
CA THR A 159 -11.78 -2.79 7.77
C THR A 159 -12.16 -1.51 8.50
N THR A 160 -11.73 -1.37 9.75
CA THR A 160 -11.91 -0.17 10.58
C THR A 160 -10.57 0.25 11.19
N ALA A 161 -10.47 1.53 11.59
CA ALA A 161 -9.31 2.04 12.32
C ALA A 161 -9.09 1.27 13.64
N GLN A 162 -10.17 0.95 14.36
CA GLN A 162 -10.09 0.21 15.61
C GLN A 162 -9.51 -1.19 15.41
N GLU A 163 -9.96 -1.94 14.39
CA GLU A 163 -9.39 -3.26 14.06
C GLU A 163 -7.89 -3.17 13.68
N ALA A 164 -7.48 -2.09 13.00
CA ALA A 164 -6.09 -1.84 12.67
C ALA A 164 -5.26 -1.54 13.92
N VAL A 165 -5.78 -0.73 14.84
CA VAL A 165 -5.17 -0.42 16.15
C VAL A 165 -5.03 -1.68 16.99
N ASP A 166 -6.06 -2.51 17.09
CA ASP A 166 -6.05 -3.74 17.88
C ASP A 166 -4.97 -4.73 17.42
N GLN A 167 -4.64 -4.71 16.12
CA GLN A 167 -3.64 -5.60 15.57
C GLN A 167 -2.23 -4.99 15.52
N LEU A 168 -2.08 -3.72 15.16
CA LEU A 168 -0.80 -3.08 14.86
C LEU A 168 -0.57 -1.74 15.56
N GLY A 169 -1.51 -1.22 16.35
CA GLY A 169 -1.41 0.10 16.98
C GLY A 169 -0.16 0.30 17.84
N ALA A 170 0.32 -0.77 18.50
CA ALA A 170 1.55 -0.71 19.31
C ALA A 170 2.84 -0.48 18.48
N HIS A 171 2.76 -0.58 17.15
CA HIS A 171 3.88 -0.41 16.23
C HIS A 171 3.75 0.85 15.36
N ALA A 172 2.60 1.52 15.39
CA ALA A 172 2.35 2.72 14.61
C ALA A 172 2.47 3.99 15.48
N ALA A 173 2.95 5.08 14.89
CA ALA A 173 2.97 6.38 15.54
C ALA A 173 1.64 7.12 15.34
N VAL A 174 1.03 6.99 14.16
CA VAL A 174 -0.20 7.70 13.78
C VAL A 174 -1.21 6.74 13.16
N VAL A 175 -2.49 6.98 13.46
CA VAL A 175 -3.63 6.30 12.86
C VAL A 175 -4.55 7.35 12.23
N LEU A 176 -4.78 7.23 10.94
CA LEU A 176 -5.77 8.03 10.22
C LEU A 176 -7.07 7.25 10.13
N ASP A 177 -8.10 7.70 10.85
CA ASP A 177 -9.44 7.09 10.78
C ASP A 177 -10.26 7.78 9.68
N GLY A 178 -10.42 7.10 8.55
CA GLY A 178 -11.28 7.54 7.43
C GLY A 178 -12.64 6.83 7.41
N GLY A 179 -13.06 6.21 8.53
CA GLY A 179 -14.29 5.42 8.63
C GLY A 179 -14.14 3.97 8.15
N SER A 180 -15.23 3.23 8.20
CA SER A 180 -15.24 1.81 7.84
C SER A 180 -15.11 1.58 6.34
N ARG A 181 -14.38 0.53 5.97
CA ARG A 181 -14.25 0.06 4.58
C ARG A 181 -15.32 -1.00 4.30
N THR A 182 -16.02 -0.83 3.19
CA THR A 182 -17.07 -1.77 2.77
C THR A 182 -16.52 -2.98 2.01
N GLY A 183 -15.30 -2.88 1.47
CA GLY A 183 -14.60 -3.96 0.78
C GLY A 183 -13.85 -4.84 1.78
N SER A 184 -14.12 -6.14 1.79
CA SER A 184 -13.35 -7.12 2.57
C SER A 184 -12.19 -7.74 1.77
N ALA A 185 -12.15 -7.52 0.47
CA ALA A 185 -11.15 -8.09 -0.43
C ALA A 185 -9.95 -7.14 -0.58
N ALA A 186 -8.74 -7.68 -0.42
CA ALA A 186 -7.51 -6.99 -0.78
C ALA A 186 -7.44 -6.72 -2.29
N SER A 187 -6.45 -5.96 -2.76
CA SER A 187 -6.27 -5.69 -4.20
C SER A 187 -6.02 -6.97 -4.99
N THR A 188 -6.47 -7.01 -6.23
CA THR A 188 -6.04 -8.01 -7.22
C THR A 188 -4.60 -7.69 -7.64
N ILE A 189 -3.76 -8.72 -7.79
CA ILE A 189 -2.35 -8.56 -8.18
C ILE A 189 -2.14 -9.23 -9.52
N VAL A 190 -1.62 -8.47 -10.49
CA VAL A 190 -1.27 -8.96 -11.83
C VAL A 190 0.21 -8.74 -12.08
N ASP A 191 0.91 -9.80 -12.44
CA ASP A 191 2.29 -9.76 -12.89
C ASP A 191 2.34 -9.39 -14.38
N CYS A 192 2.99 -8.28 -14.68
CA CYS A 192 3.19 -7.76 -16.02
C CYS A 192 4.69 -7.74 -16.41
N THR A 193 5.53 -8.51 -15.76
CA THR A 193 6.97 -8.61 -16.09
C THR A 193 7.24 -9.56 -17.26
N GLY A 194 6.33 -10.52 -17.50
CA GLY A 194 6.41 -11.47 -18.61
C GLY A 194 5.70 -10.99 -19.88
N PRO A 195 5.80 -11.76 -20.97
CA PRO A 195 5.14 -11.45 -22.25
C PRO A 195 3.61 -11.55 -22.18
N VAL A 196 3.07 -12.31 -21.22
CA VAL A 196 1.65 -12.47 -20.94
C VAL A 196 1.39 -12.10 -19.49
N PRO A 197 0.44 -11.21 -19.20
CA PRO A 197 0.12 -10.84 -17.82
C PRO A 197 -0.55 -12.00 -17.09
N ARG A 198 -0.14 -12.23 -15.83
CA ARG A 198 -0.62 -13.33 -15.01
C ARG A 198 -1.17 -12.86 -13.69
N VAL A 199 -2.34 -13.38 -13.29
CA VAL A 199 -2.94 -13.10 -11.99
C VAL A 199 -2.20 -13.85 -10.89
N LEU A 200 -1.55 -13.13 -9.97
CA LEU A 200 -0.90 -13.70 -8.80
C LEU A 200 -1.86 -13.84 -7.62
N ARG A 201 -2.89 -12.99 -7.57
CA ARG A 201 -3.92 -13.02 -6.54
C ARG A 201 -5.20 -12.35 -7.05
N VAL A 202 -6.31 -13.06 -6.95
CA VAL A 202 -7.64 -12.48 -7.16
C VAL A 202 -8.06 -11.73 -5.88
N GLY A 203 -8.59 -10.53 -6.04
CA GLY A 203 -9.04 -9.65 -4.96
C GLY A 203 -10.25 -8.82 -5.38
N ALA A 204 -10.16 -7.50 -5.21
CA ALA A 204 -11.26 -6.57 -5.51
C ALA A 204 -11.71 -6.56 -6.99
N ILE A 205 -10.84 -6.96 -7.92
CA ILE A 205 -11.15 -7.06 -9.35
C ILE A 205 -11.12 -8.53 -9.75
N SER A 206 -12.22 -9.01 -10.36
CA SER A 206 -12.32 -10.38 -10.85
C SER A 206 -11.51 -10.60 -12.13
N VAL A 207 -11.13 -11.84 -12.40
CA VAL A 207 -10.42 -12.21 -13.62
C VAL A 207 -11.23 -11.86 -14.87
N ASP A 208 -12.54 -12.05 -14.86
CA ASP A 208 -13.42 -11.69 -15.98
C ASP A 208 -13.32 -10.19 -16.31
N ARG A 209 -13.30 -9.31 -15.28
CA ARG A 209 -13.12 -7.88 -15.47
C ARG A 209 -11.75 -7.52 -16.04
N LEU A 210 -10.70 -8.24 -15.65
CA LEU A 210 -9.37 -8.07 -16.26
C LEU A 210 -9.38 -8.50 -17.73
N LYS A 211 -10.01 -9.61 -18.05
CA LYS A 211 -10.14 -10.14 -19.43
C LYS A 211 -10.99 -9.29 -20.36
N GLU A 212 -11.90 -8.47 -19.84
CA GLU A 212 -12.61 -7.45 -20.62
C GLU A 212 -11.65 -6.37 -21.20
N VAL A 213 -10.55 -6.08 -20.51
CA VAL A 213 -9.54 -5.09 -20.93
C VAL A 213 -8.39 -5.77 -21.65
N VAL A 214 -7.88 -6.87 -21.10
CA VAL A 214 -6.75 -7.64 -21.62
C VAL A 214 -7.16 -9.11 -21.75
N PRO A 215 -7.65 -9.54 -22.91
CA PRO A 215 -8.26 -10.87 -23.07
C PRO A 215 -7.33 -12.07 -22.81
N ASN A 216 -6.00 -11.88 -22.92
CA ASN A 216 -5.00 -12.93 -22.73
C ASN A 216 -4.39 -12.96 -21.31
N VAL A 217 -5.03 -12.32 -20.32
CA VAL A 217 -4.61 -12.49 -18.92
C VAL A 217 -4.75 -13.95 -18.49
N GLU A 218 -3.67 -14.51 -17.95
CA GLU A 218 -3.62 -15.87 -17.40
C GLU A 218 -3.96 -15.87 -15.91
N ASP A 219 -4.60 -16.96 -15.46
CA ASP A 219 -4.98 -17.19 -14.06
C ASP A 219 -3.85 -17.88 -13.29
#